data_fc62867371db54ccb2be32d4501dc78d
#
_entry.id   fc62867371db54ccb2be32d4501dc78d
#
_cell.length_a   1.000
_cell.length_b   1.000
_cell.length_c   1.000
_cell.angle_alpha   90.00
_cell.angle_beta   90.00
_cell.angle_gamma   90.00
#
_symmetry.space_group_name_H-M   'P 1'
#
loop_
_entity.id
_entity.type
_entity.pdbx_description
1 polymer ?
#
loop_
_entity_poly.entity_id
_entity_poly.type
_entity_poly.pdbx_seq_one_letter_code
_entity_poly.pdbx_strand_id
1 'polypeptide(L)'
;MATIREILGQVDSRKPNAFSDGDKVRWLAELDGKIAADVLLMSIEDIQLLKYSWPEDAETELLVRFPHDDLYSLWLYARIDFENGEYSKYQNSMEMFNAVYKNFVRWFASTYNPANGYRREDQNAGEEG
;
A
#
# COMPACT_ATOMS: atom_id res chain seq x y z
N MET A 1 -1.41 7.07 -10.85
CA MET A 1 -1.49 7.19 -9.40
C MET A 1 -2.39 6.11 -8.87
N ALA A 2 -2.04 5.54 -7.76
CA ALA A 2 -2.81 4.44 -7.23
C ALA A 2 -3.87 4.95 -6.26
N THR A 3 -5.07 5.16 -6.77
CA THR A 3 -6.20 5.44 -5.89
C THR A 3 -6.80 4.14 -5.42
N ILE A 4 -7.58 4.21 -4.35
CA ILE A 4 -8.25 3.03 -3.83
C ILE A 4 -9.14 2.42 -4.91
N ARG A 5 -9.90 3.23 -5.64
CA ARG A 5 -10.78 2.74 -6.69
C ARG A 5 -10.00 1.98 -7.76
N GLU A 6 -8.86 2.52 -8.17
CA GLU A 6 -8.05 1.89 -9.21
C GLU A 6 -7.54 0.51 -8.77
N ILE A 7 -7.08 0.43 -7.52
CA ILE A 7 -6.57 -0.84 -7.01
C ILE A 7 -7.69 -1.87 -6.92
N LEU A 8 -8.85 -1.49 -6.40
CA LEU A 8 -9.96 -2.42 -6.31
C LEU A 8 -10.38 -2.91 -7.69
N GLY A 9 -10.43 -2.01 -8.67
CA GLY A 9 -10.80 -2.39 -10.03
C GLY A 9 -9.82 -3.37 -10.64
N GLN A 10 -8.52 -3.13 -10.44
CA GLN A 10 -7.49 -4.03 -10.96
C GLN A 10 -7.60 -5.41 -10.33
N VAL A 11 -7.78 -5.46 -9.01
CA VAL A 11 -7.83 -6.72 -8.31
C VAL A 11 -9.08 -7.50 -8.70
N ASP A 12 -10.24 -6.85 -8.75
CA ASP A 12 -11.48 -7.54 -9.09
C ASP A 12 -11.46 -8.06 -10.52
N SER A 13 -10.78 -7.35 -11.40
CA SER A 13 -10.68 -7.78 -12.78
C SER A 13 -9.77 -9.01 -12.94
N ARG A 14 -8.68 -9.06 -12.17
CA ARG A 14 -7.69 -10.12 -12.32
C ARG A 14 -7.91 -11.31 -11.41
N LYS A 15 -8.54 -11.08 -10.26
CA LYS A 15 -8.82 -12.14 -9.31
C LYS A 15 -10.23 -11.95 -8.79
N PRO A 16 -11.25 -12.41 -9.54
CA PRO A 16 -12.64 -12.26 -9.09
C PRO A 16 -12.84 -12.89 -7.72
N ASN A 17 -13.58 -12.21 -6.87
CA ASN A 17 -13.76 -12.64 -5.50
C ASN A 17 -15.13 -12.17 -5.01
N ALA A 18 -15.56 -12.72 -3.88
CA ALA A 18 -16.85 -12.41 -3.30
C ALA A 18 -16.75 -11.44 -2.12
N PHE A 19 -15.57 -10.90 -1.85
CA PHE A 19 -15.40 -9.99 -0.72
C PHE A 19 -15.89 -8.59 -1.07
N SER A 20 -16.45 -7.91 -0.07
CA SER A 20 -16.96 -6.58 -0.28
C SER A 20 -15.84 -5.59 -0.53
N ASP A 21 -16.17 -4.48 -1.18
CA ASP A 21 -15.19 -3.42 -1.36
C ASP A 21 -14.75 -2.86 -0.01
N GLY A 22 -15.66 -2.81 0.95
CA GLY A 22 -15.31 -2.34 2.29
C GLY A 22 -14.26 -3.20 2.96
N ASP A 23 -14.35 -4.53 2.79
CA ASP A 23 -13.34 -5.42 3.34
C ASP A 23 -11.99 -5.17 2.70
N LYS A 24 -11.97 -5.04 1.39
CA LYS A 24 -10.71 -4.82 0.67
C LYS A 24 -10.11 -3.46 1.02
N VAL A 25 -10.95 -2.45 1.21
CA VAL A 25 -10.46 -1.13 1.63
C VAL A 25 -9.86 -1.21 3.02
N ARG A 26 -10.46 -1.99 3.92
CA ARG A 26 -9.89 -2.15 5.26
C ARG A 26 -8.52 -2.81 5.19
N TRP A 27 -8.36 -3.81 4.32
CA TRP A 27 -7.07 -4.47 4.15
C TRP A 27 -6.01 -3.51 3.60
N LEU A 28 -6.41 -2.61 2.71
CA LEU A 28 -5.47 -1.59 2.21
C LEU A 28 -5.07 -0.63 3.32
N ALA A 29 -6.02 -0.24 4.17
CA ALA A 29 -5.71 0.65 5.29
C ALA A 29 -4.75 -0.02 6.28
N GLU A 30 -4.92 -1.32 6.52
CA GLU A 30 -4.00 -2.04 7.39
C GLU A 30 -2.57 -2.00 6.86
N LEU A 31 -2.42 -2.20 5.55
CA LEU A 31 -1.10 -2.17 4.96
C LEU A 31 -0.50 -0.77 5.03
N ASP A 32 -1.27 0.25 4.66
CA ASP A 32 -0.76 1.61 4.72
C ASP A 32 -0.41 2.02 6.15
N GLY A 33 -1.17 1.54 7.13
CA GLY A 33 -0.84 1.79 8.52
C GLY A 33 0.50 1.20 8.91
N LYS A 34 0.80 -0.01 8.45
CA LYS A 34 2.08 -0.63 8.72
C LYS A 34 3.22 0.08 8.00
N ILE A 35 2.99 0.47 6.75
CA ILE A 35 4.01 1.20 6.00
C ILE A 35 4.30 2.53 6.69
N ALA A 36 3.26 3.23 7.12
CA ALA A 36 3.44 4.51 7.79
C ALA A 36 4.24 4.35 9.08
N ALA A 37 3.97 3.29 9.82
CA ALA A 37 4.64 3.09 11.10
C ALA A 37 6.07 2.58 10.92
N ASP A 38 6.26 1.60 10.03
CA ASP A 38 7.53 0.88 9.97
C ASP A 38 8.53 1.45 8.97
N VAL A 39 8.03 2.07 7.92
CA VAL A 39 8.90 2.56 6.85
C VAL A 39 8.97 4.07 6.83
N LEU A 40 7.82 4.73 6.85
CA LEU A 40 7.78 6.19 6.75
C LEU A 40 7.95 6.87 8.09
N LEU A 41 7.83 6.13 9.18
CA LEU A 41 8.04 6.62 10.55
C LEU A 41 7.19 7.85 10.83
N MET A 42 5.92 7.76 10.46
CA MET A 42 4.98 8.85 10.68
C MET A 42 4.59 8.92 12.15
N SER A 43 4.07 10.07 12.56
CA SER A 43 3.63 10.25 13.93
C SER A 43 2.41 9.36 14.22
N ILE A 44 2.20 9.07 15.50
CA ILE A 44 1.05 8.26 15.89
C ILE A 44 -0.24 8.94 15.46
N GLU A 45 -0.31 10.26 15.58
CA GLU A 45 -1.50 11.01 15.19
C GLU A 45 -1.79 10.84 13.70
N ASP A 46 -0.74 10.93 12.87
CA ASP A 46 -0.93 10.81 11.43
C ASP A 46 -1.32 9.39 11.05
N ILE A 47 -0.74 8.38 11.73
CA ILE A 47 -1.10 7.01 11.46
C ILE A 47 -2.57 6.76 11.77
N GLN A 48 -3.08 7.34 12.85
CA GLN A 48 -4.47 7.16 13.22
C GLN A 48 -5.43 7.73 12.19
N LEU A 49 -4.98 8.63 11.35
CA LEU A 49 -5.82 9.21 10.30
C LEU A 49 -5.89 8.33 9.05
N LEU A 50 -5.10 7.25 8.99
CA LEU A 50 -5.08 6.38 7.81
C LEU A 50 -6.18 5.34 7.91
N LYS A 51 -7.42 5.80 8.01
CA LYS A 51 -8.59 4.93 8.05
C LYS A 51 -9.42 5.27 6.83
N TYR A 52 -9.42 4.36 5.88
CA TYR A 52 -10.12 4.61 4.64
C TYR A 52 -11.53 4.07 4.72
N SER A 53 -12.48 4.81 4.18
CA SER A 53 -13.88 4.44 4.12
C SER A 53 -14.29 4.24 2.67
N TRP A 54 -15.22 3.35 2.43
CA TRP A 54 -15.72 3.11 1.09
C TRP A 54 -17.20 3.39 1.06
N PRO A 55 -17.70 4.13 0.07
CA PRO A 55 -16.97 4.66 -1.08
C PRO A 55 -16.42 6.07 -0.92
N GLU A 56 -16.47 6.62 0.29
CA GLU A 56 -16.11 8.02 0.51
C GLU A 56 -14.68 8.33 0.09
N ASP A 57 -13.76 7.39 0.34
CA ASP A 57 -12.35 7.60 0.04
C ASP A 57 -11.90 6.93 -1.26
N ALA A 58 -12.85 6.69 -2.18
CA ALA A 58 -12.54 5.98 -3.42
C ALA A 58 -11.42 6.62 -4.22
N GLU A 59 -11.34 7.94 -4.21
CA GLU A 59 -10.34 8.65 -5.00
C GLU A 59 -9.09 9.01 -4.19
N THR A 60 -8.98 8.51 -2.96
CA THR A 60 -7.80 8.76 -2.13
C THR A 60 -6.62 8.00 -2.70
N GLU A 61 -5.47 8.68 -2.78
CA GLU A 61 -4.23 8.04 -3.21
C GLU A 61 -3.58 7.35 -2.03
N LEU A 62 -3.12 6.14 -2.27
CA LEU A 62 -2.43 5.37 -1.25
C LEU A 62 -1.01 5.90 -1.06
N LEU A 63 -0.38 5.50 0.04
CA LEU A 63 0.91 6.08 0.43
C LEU A 63 2.04 5.77 -0.53
N VAL A 64 2.09 4.53 -1.00
CA VAL A 64 3.20 4.12 -1.88
C VAL A 64 2.84 4.46 -3.32
N ARG A 65 3.75 5.17 -3.98
CA ARG A 65 3.52 5.70 -5.30
C ARG A 65 4.23 4.88 -6.37
N PHE A 66 3.88 5.13 -7.62
CA PHE A 66 4.54 4.52 -8.75
C PHE A 66 6.05 4.73 -8.63
N PRO A 67 6.88 3.76 -8.91
CA PRO A 67 6.56 2.46 -9.50
C PRO A 67 6.39 1.32 -8.51
N HIS A 68 6.27 1.61 -7.22
CA HIS A 68 6.21 0.57 -6.19
C HIS A 68 4.78 0.26 -5.74
N ASP A 69 3.78 0.88 -6.36
CA ASP A 69 2.40 0.75 -5.93
C ASP A 69 1.77 -0.58 -6.32
N ASP A 70 2.46 -1.41 -7.09
CA ASP A 70 1.95 -2.75 -7.39
C ASP A 70 1.90 -3.64 -6.13
N LEU A 71 2.55 -3.24 -5.05
CA LEU A 71 2.48 -4.02 -3.82
C LEU A 71 1.05 -4.08 -3.27
N TYR A 72 0.21 -3.09 -3.58
CA TYR A 72 -1.16 -3.10 -3.09
C TYR A 72 -1.98 -4.23 -3.71
N SER A 73 -1.89 -4.42 -5.01
CA SER A 73 -2.61 -5.52 -5.66
C SER A 73 -2.12 -6.86 -5.15
N LEU A 74 -0.82 -7.01 -4.97
CA LEU A 74 -0.26 -8.26 -4.47
C LEU A 74 -0.70 -8.54 -3.04
N TRP A 75 -0.80 -7.50 -2.21
CA TRP A 75 -1.30 -7.64 -0.86
C TRP A 75 -2.75 -8.13 -0.86
N LEU A 76 -3.59 -7.55 -1.72
CA LEU A 76 -4.99 -7.96 -1.79
C LEU A 76 -5.14 -9.38 -2.34
N TYR A 77 -4.31 -9.78 -3.33
CA TYR A 77 -4.35 -11.15 -3.80
C TYR A 77 -4.07 -12.11 -2.65
N ALA A 78 -3.07 -11.80 -1.84
CA ALA A 78 -2.73 -12.66 -0.71
C ALA A 78 -3.85 -12.73 0.31
N ARG A 79 -4.47 -11.58 0.62
CA ARG A 79 -5.57 -11.58 1.58
C ARG A 79 -6.77 -12.35 1.06
N ILE A 80 -7.07 -12.22 -0.22
CA ILE A 80 -8.18 -12.97 -0.83
C ILE A 80 -7.90 -14.47 -0.75
N ASP A 81 -6.69 -14.88 -1.09
CA ASP A 81 -6.33 -16.30 -1.05
C ASP A 81 -6.41 -16.84 0.37
N PHE A 82 -5.93 -16.07 1.34
CA PHE A 82 -5.96 -16.49 2.73
C PHE A 82 -7.39 -16.64 3.23
N GLU A 83 -8.24 -15.65 2.95
CA GLU A 83 -9.61 -15.68 3.42
C GLU A 83 -10.42 -16.78 2.76
N ASN A 84 -10.04 -17.19 1.55
CA ASN A 84 -10.68 -18.31 0.86
C ASN A 84 -10.15 -19.66 1.30
N GLY A 85 -9.15 -19.69 2.18
CA GLY A 85 -8.55 -20.94 2.62
C GLY A 85 -7.62 -21.56 1.60
N GLU A 86 -7.22 -20.82 0.58
CA GLU A 86 -6.34 -21.33 -0.46
C GLU A 86 -4.90 -21.03 -0.09
N TYR A 87 -4.39 -21.81 0.88
CA TYR A 87 -3.12 -21.45 1.50
C TYR A 87 -1.90 -21.61 0.62
N SER A 88 -1.93 -22.53 -0.35
CA SER A 88 -0.83 -22.64 -1.30
C SER A 88 -0.73 -21.39 -2.17
N LYS A 89 -1.90 -20.91 -2.64
CA LYS A 89 -1.91 -19.68 -3.42
C LYS A 89 -1.51 -18.49 -2.56
N TYR A 90 -1.95 -18.50 -1.31
CA TYR A 90 -1.58 -17.43 -0.37
C TYR A 90 -0.05 -17.36 -0.23
N GLN A 91 0.61 -18.51 -0.08
CA GLN A 91 2.07 -18.50 0.07
C GLN A 91 2.74 -17.92 -1.16
N ASN A 92 2.28 -18.28 -2.36
CA ASN A 92 2.84 -17.75 -3.58
C ASN A 92 2.61 -16.24 -3.69
N SER A 93 1.39 -15.79 -3.37
CA SER A 93 1.08 -14.37 -3.42
C SER A 93 1.91 -13.59 -2.43
N MET A 94 2.13 -14.14 -1.23
CA MET A 94 2.94 -13.47 -0.21
C MET A 94 4.40 -13.42 -0.60
N GLU A 95 4.92 -14.45 -1.28
CA GLU A 95 6.29 -14.39 -1.76
C GLU A 95 6.46 -13.25 -2.75
N MET A 96 5.50 -13.09 -3.65
CA MET A 96 5.56 -11.99 -4.61
C MET A 96 5.43 -10.64 -3.92
N PHE A 97 4.49 -10.55 -2.97
CA PHE A 97 4.33 -9.33 -2.21
C PHE A 97 5.61 -8.99 -1.46
N ASN A 98 6.20 -9.97 -0.78
CA ASN A 98 7.39 -9.72 0.03
C ASN A 98 8.55 -9.23 -0.83
N ALA A 99 8.70 -9.77 -2.03
CA ALA A 99 9.76 -9.32 -2.93
C ALA A 99 9.59 -7.86 -3.34
N VAL A 100 8.37 -7.48 -3.69
CA VAL A 100 8.09 -6.10 -4.09
C VAL A 100 8.20 -5.17 -2.88
N TYR A 101 7.70 -5.61 -1.74
CA TYR A 101 7.77 -4.80 -0.52
C TYR A 101 9.22 -4.56 -0.12
N LYS A 102 10.06 -5.59 -0.19
CA LYS A 102 11.47 -5.45 0.14
C LYS A 102 12.15 -4.47 -0.81
N ASN A 103 11.78 -4.51 -2.09
CA ASN A 103 12.34 -3.56 -3.04
C ASN A 103 11.92 -2.14 -2.71
N PHE A 104 10.67 -1.96 -2.31
CA PHE A 104 10.19 -0.64 -1.90
C PHE A 104 10.97 -0.13 -0.68
N VAL A 105 11.13 -0.98 0.33
CA VAL A 105 11.83 -0.58 1.55
C VAL A 105 13.27 -0.21 1.23
N ARG A 106 13.93 -1.01 0.39
CA ARG A 106 15.31 -0.73 0.02
C ARG A 106 15.43 0.58 -0.75
N TRP A 107 14.50 0.79 -1.67
CA TRP A 107 14.50 2.03 -2.44
C TRP A 107 14.27 3.23 -1.53
N PHE A 108 13.31 3.12 -0.62
CA PHE A 108 13.01 4.21 0.29
C PHE A 108 14.24 4.51 1.16
N ALA A 109 14.88 3.48 1.69
CA ALA A 109 16.06 3.69 2.54
C ALA A 109 17.19 4.37 1.78
N SER A 110 17.34 4.05 0.49
CA SER A 110 18.44 4.63 -0.28
C SER A 110 18.13 6.04 -0.76
N THR A 111 16.86 6.43 -0.80
CA THR A 111 16.51 7.77 -1.25
C THR A 111 16.05 8.67 -0.12
N TYR A 112 15.85 8.13 1.08
CA TYR A 112 15.37 8.90 2.19
C TYR A 112 16.45 9.88 2.65
N ASN A 113 16.05 11.12 2.88
CA ASN A 113 16.94 12.13 3.43
C ASN A 113 16.26 12.66 4.68
N PRO A 114 16.83 12.43 5.87
CA PRO A 114 16.16 12.86 7.10
C PRO A 114 15.84 14.35 7.15
N ALA A 115 16.64 15.18 6.47
CA ALA A 115 16.37 16.60 6.45
C ALA A 115 15.11 16.96 5.66
N ASN A 116 14.76 16.12 4.68
CA ASN A 116 13.60 16.36 3.84
C ASN A 116 12.44 15.43 4.13
N GLY A 117 12.67 14.37 4.87
CA GLY A 117 11.64 13.37 5.12
C GLY A 117 11.26 12.66 3.83
N TYR A 118 10.07 12.09 3.80
CA TYR A 118 9.59 11.38 2.62
C TYR A 118 8.86 12.38 1.74
N ARG A 119 9.60 13.10 0.94
CA ARG A 119 9.04 14.16 0.13
C ARG A 119 9.74 14.23 -1.19
N ARG A 120 9.52 13.20 -1.98
CA ARG A 120 10.24 13.11 -3.22
C ARG A 120 9.98 14.27 -4.16
N GLU A 121 8.74 14.68 -4.25
CA GLU A 121 8.41 15.78 -5.14
C GLU A 121 8.96 17.08 -4.59
N ASP A 122 9.29 17.14 -3.31
CA ASP A 122 9.80 18.34 -2.69
C ASP A 122 11.30 18.30 -2.48
N GLN A 123 11.96 17.22 -2.90
CA GLN A 123 13.36 17.14 -2.64
C GLN A 123 14.14 18.29 -3.20
N ASN A 124 13.77 18.73 -4.38
CA ASN A 124 14.47 19.82 -4.96
C ASN A 124 14.27 21.09 -4.19
N ALA A 125 13.04 21.29 -3.71
CA ALA A 125 12.81 22.48 -2.93
C ALA A 125 13.54 22.36 -1.62
N GLY A 126 13.57 21.19 -1.05
CA GLY A 126 14.15 21.04 0.24
C GLY A 126 15.61 21.22 0.27
N GLU A 127 16.24 20.86 -0.82
CA GLU A 127 17.54 20.90 -0.73
C GLU A 127 18.07 22.13 -0.92
N GLU A 128 17.36 22.97 -1.46
CA GLU A 128 17.93 24.17 -1.55
C GLU A 128 17.93 24.71 -0.25
N GLY A 129 17.24 24.19 0.57
CA GLY A 129 17.29 24.62 1.93
C GLY A 129 18.51 24.08 2.55
#